data_3d7aff062f4ae100bef932ef3a5d7848
#
_entry.id   3d7aff062f4ae100bef932ef3a5d7848
#
_cell.length_a   1.000
_cell.length_b   1.000
_cell.length_c   1.000
_cell.angle_alpha   90.00
_cell.angle_beta   90.00
_cell.angle_gamma   90.00
#
_symmetry.space_group_name_H-M   'P 1'
#
loop_
_entity.id
_entity.type
_entity.pdbx_description
1 polymer ?
#
loop_
_entity_poly.entity_id
_entity_poly.type
_entity_poly.pdbx_seq_one_letter_code
_entity_poly.pdbx_strand_id
1 'polypeptide(L)'
;KYDGSRAVIAADTIPAKARGYLLLTKAIQEGKTQLNITQTAAFKLIGPMLDVSRGGVMKVESVKKYLDYTAALGMNMLMLYTEETYEVEGYPFFGYQRGRYTLQELQQIDDYAYSLGIEVIPCIQTFGHLEQFLRYPTSNDVKDSASVLLVGEEKTYELIRACVATMRKAFRSDRIHIGCDETRGLGLGEYLNRNGYRDRFEIFNAHLEKVTAICTEFGYRPMMWSDMYFTLVNAKGAEDYAPELIVPQYAVDAMPDCDMVFWDYYHTYNDFYRINIEKHKKFNRPVLFAGGIWTMDGMLPYMTHTHNTMVPAMEECLRGGIEEVIITLWGNDGCETSHMLGLPMMPLFSEYCWLGNDCTKTDIWDMSQYLFGLTEELSNAVS
;
A
#
# COMPACT_ATOMS: atom_id res chain seq x y z
N LYS A 1 -13.01 -11.80 27.54
CA LYS A 1 -13.59 -12.88 28.36
C LYS A 1 -15.11 -12.75 28.39
N TYR A 2 -15.80 -13.85 28.25
CA TYR A 2 -17.27 -13.92 28.34
C TYR A 2 -17.68 -15.18 29.12
N ASP A 3 -18.65 -15.07 30.01
CA ASP A 3 -19.08 -16.15 30.91
C ASP A 3 -20.57 -16.51 30.72
N GLY A 4 -21.21 -16.06 29.65
CA GLY A 4 -22.63 -16.25 29.38
C GLY A 4 -23.53 -15.12 29.89
N SER A 5 -23.06 -14.31 30.82
CA SER A 5 -23.81 -13.17 31.38
C SER A 5 -23.07 -11.85 31.29
N ARG A 6 -21.75 -11.86 31.38
CA ARG A 6 -20.91 -10.68 31.38
C ARG A 6 -19.76 -10.86 30.39
N ALA A 7 -19.46 -9.80 29.63
CA ALA A 7 -18.29 -9.72 28.75
C ALA A 7 -17.32 -8.61 29.20
N VAL A 8 -16.03 -8.90 29.15
CA VAL A 8 -14.96 -7.93 29.38
C VAL A 8 -14.02 -7.96 28.18
N ILE A 9 -13.86 -6.82 27.49
CA ILE A 9 -12.90 -6.61 26.42
C ILE A 9 -11.89 -5.59 26.93
N ALA A 10 -10.62 -5.99 27.01
CA ALA A 10 -9.49 -5.10 27.29
C ALA A 10 -8.61 -5.05 26.06
N ALA A 11 -8.24 -3.86 25.63
CA ALA A 11 -7.39 -3.65 24.45
C ALA A 11 -6.71 -2.29 24.54
N ASP A 12 -5.50 -2.17 23.97
CA ASP A 12 -4.67 -0.98 24.02
C ASP A 12 -5.03 0.04 22.91
N THR A 13 -5.70 -0.42 21.86
CA THR A 13 -6.09 0.43 20.71
C THR A 13 -7.58 0.26 20.38
N ILE A 14 -8.14 1.27 19.68
CA ILE A 14 -9.53 1.21 19.21
C ILE A 14 -9.75 0.04 18.25
N PRO A 15 -8.91 -0.20 17.21
CA PRO A 15 -9.07 -1.35 16.32
C PRO A 15 -8.97 -2.69 17.06
N ALA A 16 -8.03 -2.86 17.99
CA ALA A 16 -7.93 -4.08 18.79
C ALA A 16 -9.20 -4.32 19.63
N LYS A 17 -9.79 -3.24 20.16
CA LYS A 17 -11.06 -3.31 20.88
C LYS A 17 -12.22 -3.67 19.96
N ALA A 18 -12.28 -3.09 18.74
CA ALA A 18 -13.29 -3.41 17.74
C ALA A 18 -13.22 -4.89 17.32
N ARG A 19 -12.01 -5.42 17.08
CA ARG A 19 -11.80 -6.85 16.83
C ARG A 19 -12.31 -7.70 18.00
N GLY A 20 -12.03 -7.28 19.24
CA GLY A 20 -12.55 -7.97 20.44
C GLY A 20 -14.08 -8.04 20.47
N TYR A 21 -14.77 -6.97 20.04
CA TYR A 21 -16.23 -6.97 19.88
C TYR A 21 -16.69 -7.91 18.77
N LEU A 22 -16.01 -7.91 17.62
CA LEU A 22 -16.31 -8.80 16.51
C LEU A 22 -16.23 -10.27 16.94
N LEU A 23 -15.14 -10.68 17.59
CA LEU A 23 -14.95 -12.05 18.11
C LEU A 23 -16.00 -12.43 19.14
N LEU A 24 -16.37 -11.51 20.04
CA LEU A 24 -17.42 -11.73 21.03
C LEU A 24 -18.78 -11.93 20.36
N THR A 25 -19.13 -11.04 19.42
CA THR A 25 -20.41 -11.10 18.70
C THR A 25 -20.55 -12.41 17.93
N LYS A 26 -19.50 -12.81 17.22
CA LYS A 26 -19.44 -14.10 16.52
C LYS A 26 -19.68 -15.27 17.49
N ALA A 27 -18.95 -15.30 18.61
CA ALA A 27 -19.07 -16.37 19.60
C ALA A 27 -20.48 -16.48 20.17
N ILE A 28 -21.15 -15.35 20.47
CA ILE A 28 -22.53 -15.31 20.97
C ILE A 28 -23.51 -15.85 19.91
N GLN A 29 -23.35 -15.44 18.64
CA GLN A 29 -24.19 -15.92 17.54
C GLN A 29 -24.03 -17.42 17.25
N GLU A 30 -22.82 -17.95 17.51
CA GLU A 30 -22.53 -19.39 17.44
C GLU A 30 -23.06 -20.17 18.68
N GLY A 31 -23.73 -19.48 19.61
CA GLY A 31 -24.27 -20.10 20.82
C GLY A 31 -23.22 -20.45 21.90
N LYS A 32 -22.00 -19.90 21.79
CA LYS A 32 -20.97 -20.12 22.83
C LYS A 32 -21.38 -19.43 24.14
N THR A 33 -21.35 -20.16 25.25
CA THR A 33 -21.65 -19.64 26.57
C THR A 33 -20.43 -19.16 27.34
N GLN A 34 -19.22 -19.43 26.80
CA GLN A 34 -17.96 -18.97 27.36
C GLN A 34 -16.97 -18.61 26.27
N LEU A 35 -16.19 -17.56 26.48
CA LEU A 35 -15.09 -17.15 25.61
C LEU A 35 -13.93 -16.62 26.45
N ASN A 36 -12.74 -17.15 26.24
CA ASN A 36 -11.51 -16.63 26.84
C ASN A 36 -10.44 -16.62 25.80
N ILE A 37 -10.23 -15.45 25.17
CA ILE A 37 -9.27 -15.21 24.10
C ILE A 37 -8.29 -14.13 24.54
N THR A 38 -7.03 -14.31 24.23
CA THR A 38 -5.98 -13.29 24.27
C THR A 38 -5.24 -13.36 22.95
N GLN A 39 -5.16 -12.23 22.27
CA GLN A 39 -4.43 -12.09 21.00
C GLN A 39 -3.54 -10.85 21.06
N THR A 40 -2.40 -10.92 20.42
CA THR A 40 -1.49 -9.79 20.18
C THR A 40 -1.17 -9.78 18.70
N ALA A 41 -1.32 -8.64 18.06
CA ALA A 41 -1.00 -8.51 16.66
C ALA A 41 0.48 -8.87 16.42
N ALA A 42 0.74 -9.69 15.42
CA ALA A 42 2.08 -10.11 15.04
C ALA A 42 2.86 -9.00 14.31
N PHE A 43 2.15 -8.01 13.76
CA PHE A 43 2.70 -6.85 13.06
C PHE A 43 2.24 -5.56 13.73
N LYS A 44 3.06 -4.52 13.66
CA LYS A 44 2.81 -3.20 14.28
C LYS A 44 1.85 -2.34 13.45
N LEU A 45 1.98 -2.39 12.12
CA LEU A 45 1.16 -1.67 11.17
C LEU A 45 0.51 -2.67 10.21
N ILE A 46 -0.81 -2.65 10.13
CA ILE A 46 -1.61 -3.57 9.32
C ILE A 46 -2.79 -2.84 8.71
N GLY A 47 -2.98 -2.97 7.42
CA GLY A 47 -4.15 -2.37 6.80
C GLY A 47 -4.16 -2.42 5.27
N PRO A 48 -5.26 -1.98 4.67
CA PRO A 48 -5.42 -1.94 3.22
C PRO A 48 -4.78 -0.70 2.60
N MET A 49 -4.37 -0.86 1.33
CA MET A 49 -4.16 0.24 0.41
C MET A 49 -5.19 0.15 -0.72
N LEU A 50 -5.97 1.19 -0.89
CA LEU A 50 -7.00 1.29 -1.94
C LEU A 50 -6.47 2.12 -3.10
N ASP A 51 -6.49 1.56 -4.30
CA ASP A 51 -6.19 2.30 -5.52
C ASP A 51 -7.38 3.19 -5.90
N VAL A 52 -7.23 4.48 -5.72
CA VAL A 52 -8.26 5.47 -6.08
C VAL A 52 -7.85 6.30 -7.30
N SER A 53 -6.89 5.80 -8.11
CA SER A 53 -6.34 6.53 -9.26
C SER A 53 -6.86 6.03 -10.61
N ARG A 54 -7.00 4.72 -10.81
CA ARG A 54 -7.23 4.09 -12.13
C ARG A 54 -8.71 4.05 -12.55
N GLY A 55 -9.40 5.20 -12.45
CA GLY A 55 -10.82 5.31 -12.82
C GLY A 55 -11.81 4.99 -11.71
N GLY A 56 -11.32 4.47 -10.56
CA GLY A 56 -12.12 4.06 -9.43
C GLY A 56 -12.03 4.97 -8.19
N VAL A 57 -12.09 6.30 -8.36
CA VAL A 57 -12.08 7.23 -7.22
C VAL A 57 -13.30 6.97 -6.34
N MET A 58 -13.07 6.41 -5.16
CA MET A 58 -14.15 6.05 -4.24
C MET A 58 -14.77 7.28 -3.60
N LYS A 59 -16.10 7.30 -3.48
CA LYS A 59 -16.77 8.34 -2.69
C LYS A 59 -16.34 8.27 -1.23
N VAL A 60 -16.30 9.41 -0.55
CA VAL A 60 -15.94 9.51 0.89
C VAL A 60 -16.72 8.50 1.74
N GLU A 61 -18.03 8.37 1.50
CA GLU A 61 -18.87 7.43 2.25
C GLU A 61 -18.52 5.95 1.99
N SER A 62 -17.99 5.62 0.81
CA SER A 62 -17.52 4.28 0.51
C SER A 62 -16.19 3.98 1.22
N VAL A 63 -15.30 4.97 1.29
CA VAL A 63 -14.05 4.86 2.06
C VAL A 63 -14.35 4.69 3.56
N LYS A 64 -15.31 5.46 4.10
CA LYS A 64 -15.75 5.31 5.50
C LYS A 64 -16.28 3.90 5.79
N LYS A 65 -17.08 3.31 4.89
CA LYS A 65 -17.52 1.92 5.05
C LYS A 65 -16.35 0.94 5.05
N TYR A 66 -15.35 1.19 4.21
CA TYR A 66 -14.13 0.37 4.19
C TYR A 66 -13.38 0.48 5.51
N LEU A 67 -13.28 1.69 6.07
CA LEU A 67 -12.69 1.94 7.39
C LEU A 67 -13.41 1.22 8.52
N ASP A 68 -14.75 1.09 8.47
CA ASP A 68 -15.51 0.34 9.45
C ASP A 68 -15.10 -1.14 9.49
N TYR A 69 -14.96 -1.78 8.31
CA TYR A 69 -14.44 -3.16 8.23
C TYR A 69 -12.98 -3.25 8.66
N THR A 70 -12.15 -2.29 8.27
CA THR A 70 -10.74 -2.20 8.67
C THR A 70 -10.61 -2.18 10.20
N ALA A 71 -11.38 -1.31 10.86
CA ALA A 71 -11.41 -1.23 12.33
C ALA A 71 -11.94 -2.53 12.96
N ALA A 72 -13.06 -3.07 12.46
CA ALA A 72 -13.68 -4.28 12.98
C ALA A 72 -12.73 -5.50 12.92
N LEU A 73 -11.92 -5.58 11.89
CA LEU A 73 -10.90 -6.61 11.71
C LEU A 73 -9.62 -6.35 12.55
N GLY A 74 -9.55 -5.23 13.27
CA GLY A 74 -8.41 -4.90 14.13
C GLY A 74 -7.22 -4.33 13.40
N MET A 75 -7.41 -3.82 12.18
CA MET A 75 -6.37 -3.15 11.41
C MET A 75 -6.30 -1.67 11.79
N ASN A 76 -5.11 -1.08 11.72
CA ASN A 76 -4.82 0.25 12.27
C ASN A 76 -4.31 1.27 11.23
N MET A 77 -4.33 0.91 9.94
CA MET A 77 -3.84 1.77 8.87
C MET A 77 -4.75 1.67 7.63
N LEU A 78 -4.83 2.77 6.89
CA LEU A 78 -5.33 2.87 5.52
C LEU A 78 -4.34 3.66 4.68
N MET A 79 -4.07 3.23 3.46
CA MET A 79 -3.47 4.06 2.41
C MET A 79 -4.48 4.30 1.29
N LEU A 80 -4.50 5.52 0.77
CA LEU A 80 -5.16 5.85 -0.49
C LEU A 80 -4.08 6.07 -1.53
N TYR A 81 -3.96 5.14 -2.48
CA TYR A 81 -3.04 5.29 -3.61
C TYR A 81 -3.65 6.27 -4.60
N THR A 82 -3.02 7.42 -4.69
CA THR A 82 -3.44 8.51 -5.56
C THR A 82 -2.31 8.85 -6.52
N GLU A 83 -2.53 8.83 -7.79
CA GLU A 83 -1.58 9.39 -8.76
C GLU A 83 -1.78 10.90 -8.81
N GLU A 84 -2.82 11.34 -9.53
CA GLU A 84 -3.20 12.75 -9.59
C GLU A 84 -4.65 13.01 -9.13
N THR A 85 -5.27 12.05 -8.43
CA THR A 85 -6.70 12.11 -8.07
C THR A 85 -6.99 12.94 -6.80
N TYR A 86 -6.32 14.08 -6.66
CA TYR A 86 -6.56 15.08 -5.63
C TYR A 86 -6.25 16.49 -6.13
N GLU A 87 -6.81 17.51 -5.50
CA GLU A 87 -6.57 18.90 -5.86
C GLU A 87 -5.21 19.37 -5.36
N VAL A 88 -4.45 20.05 -6.23
CA VAL A 88 -3.16 20.67 -5.88
C VAL A 88 -3.23 22.16 -6.21
N GLU A 89 -2.96 23.02 -5.21
CA GLU A 89 -2.97 24.45 -5.37
C GLU A 89 -1.93 24.90 -6.41
N GLY A 90 -2.34 25.76 -7.35
CA GLY A 90 -1.51 26.22 -8.45
C GLY A 90 -1.47 25.28 -9.67
N TYR A 91 -2.02 24.06 -9.58
CA TYR A 91 -1.98 23.07 -10.66
C TYR A 91 -3.40 22.61 -11.09
N PRO A 92 -4.19 23.45 -11.77
CA PRO A 92 -5.61 23.16 -12.06
C PRO A 92 -5.82 21.93 -12.96
N PHE A 93 -4.81 21.52 -13.74
CA PHE A 93 -4.84 20.33 -14.56
C PHE A 93 -4.39 19.05 -13.86
N PHE A 94 -3.88 19.13 -12.62
CA PHE A 94 -3.60 17.96 -11.81
C PHE A 94 -4.92 17.32 -11.38
N GLY A 95 -5.15 16.08 -11.80
CA GLY A 95 -6.41 15.37 -11.59
C GLY A 95 -7.62 15.91 -12.37
N TYR A 96 -7.40 16.73 -13.41
CA TYR A 96 -8.49 17.27 -14.23
C TYR A 96 -9.26 16.14 -14.93
N GLN A 97 -10.58 16.12 -14.77
CA GLN A 97 -11.51 15.09 -15.26
C GLN A 97 -11.29 13.69 -14.68
N ARG A 98 -10.64 13.56 -13.52
CA ARG A 98 -10.32 12.27 -12.87
C ARG A 98 -11.18 11.96 -11.64
N GLY A 99 -12.17 12.78 -11.29
CA GLY A 99 -12.96 12.58 -10.06
C GLY A 99 -12.13 12.80 -8.78
N ARG A 100 -11.13 13.67 -8.85
CA ARG A 100 -10.19 13.98 -7.77
C ARG A 100 -10.85 14.45 -6.49
N TYR A 101 -10.26 14.08 -5.36
CA TYR A 101 -10.66 14.58 -4.05
C TYR A 101 -10.31 16.04 -3.85
N THR A 102 -11.22 16.78 -3.22
CA THR A 102 -10.94 18.07 -2.63
C THR A 102 -10.14 17.90 -1.32
N LEU A 103 -9.44 18.94 -0.89
CA LEU A 103 -8.78 18.94 0.43
C LEU A 103 -9.76 18.59 1.56
N GLN A 104 -10.99 19.14 1.50
CA GLN A 104 -12.00 18.89 2.52
C GLN A 104 -12.45 17.42 2.55
N GLU A 105 -12.59 16.76 1.41
CA GLU A 105 -12.95 15.33 1.34
C GLU A 105 -11.86 14.45 1.93
N LEU A 106 -10.57 14.74 1.66
CA LEU A 106 -9.45 14.03 2.26
C LEU A 106 -9.42 14.22 3.79
N GLN A 107 -9.67 15.44 4.27
CA GLN A 107 -9.79 15.71 5.71
C GLN A 107 -10.95 14.96 6.36
N GLN A 108 -12.10 14.85 5.70
CA GLN A 108 -13.23 14.05 6.20
C GLN A 108 -12.88 12.56 6.34
N ILE A 109 -12.09 12.02 5.41
CA ILE A 109 -11.62 10.64 5.49
C ILE A 109 -10.66 10.48 6.68
N ASP A 110 -9.70 11.38 6.83
CA ASP A 110 -8.73 11.35 7.93
C ASP A 110 -9.40 11.51 9.30
N ASP A 111 -10.35 12.46 9.44
CA ASP A 111 -11.11 12.67 10.66
C ASP A 111 -11.89 11.41 11.07
N TYR A 112 -12.52 10.75 10.09
CA TYR A 112 -13.28 9.54 10.33
C TYR A 112 -12.37 8.38 10.75
N ALA A 113 -11.28 8.16 10.03
CA ALA A 113 -10.29 7.14 10.34
C ALA A 113 -9.68 7.35 11.74
N TYR A 114 -9.32 8.59 12.08
CA TYR A 114 -8.81 8.95 13.39
C TYR A 114 -9.80 8.60 14.53
N SER A 115 -11.10 8.83 14.30
CA SER A 115 -12.14 8.45 15.27
C SER A 115 -12.21 6.93 15.53
N LEU A 116 -11.77 6.12 14.57
CA LEU A 116 -11.67 4.67 14.65
C LEU A 116 -10.28 4.18 15.12
N GLY A 117 -9.34 5.10 15.38
CA GLY A 117 -7.96 4.77 15.75
C GLY A 117 -7.14 4.21 14.57
N ILE A 118 -7.50 4.57 13.36
CA ILE A 118 -6.81 4.20 12.12
C ILE A 118 -5.99 5.39 11.63
N GLU A 119 -4.72 5.16 11.32
CA GLU A 119 -3.85 6.14 10.66
C GLU A 119 -4.08 6.11 9.14
N VAL A 120 -4.34 7.26 8.53
CA VAL A 120 -4.35 7.39 7.07
C VAL A 120 -2.99 7.89 6.61
N ILE A 121 -2.24 7.03 5.93
CA ILE A 121 -0.94 7.38 5.36
C ILE A 121 -1.16 7.80 3.90
N PRO A 122 -0.89 9.05 3.50
CA PRO A 122 -1.00 9.44 2.10
C PRO A 122 -0.03 8.65 1.22
N CYS A 123 -0.51 8.19 0.07
CA CYS A 123 0.28 7.48 -0.93
C CYS A 123 0.15 8.20 -2.27
N ILE A 124 1.19 8.94 -2.64
CA ILE A 124 1.24 9.77 -3.85
C ILE A 124 2.31 9.27 -4.81
N GLN A 125 2.27 9.77 -6.03
CA GLN A 125 3.32 9.57 -7.01
C GLN A 125 4.17 10.83 -7.16
N THR A 126 5.49 10.66 -7.02
CA THR A 126 6.45 11.76 -7.16
C THR A 126 7.44 11.55 -8.30
N PHE A 127 7.30 10.47 -9.07
CA PHE A 127 8.21 10.16 -10.17
C PHE A 127 7.53 9.53 -11.38
N GLY A 128 7.05 8.28 -11.27
CA GLY A 128 6.31 7.54 -12.31
C GLY A 128 4.79 7.71 -12.22
N HIS A 129 4.05 6.95 -13.04
CA HIS A 129 2.59 6.84 -13.01
C HIS A 129 1.82 8.18 -13.07
N LEU A 130 2.35 9.18 -13.76
CA LEU A 130 1.73 10.50 -13.92
C LEU A 130 1.28 10.79 -15.34
N GLU A 131 1.07 9.78 -16.16
CA GLU A 131 0.65 9.92 -17.57
C GLU A 131 -0.64 10.71 -17.73
N GLN A 132 -1.58 10.62 -16.79
CA GLN A 132 -2.84 11.32 -16.86
C GLN A 132 -2.68 12.82 -16.65
N PHE A 133 -1.70 13.25 -15.86
CA PHE A 133 -1.31 14.65 -15.73
C PHE A 133 -0.37 15.09 -16.87
N LEU A 134 0.64 14.27 -17.19
CA LEU A 134 1.70 14.59 -18.16
C LEU A 134 1.21 14.61 -19.62
N ARG A 135 -0.01 14.21 -19.90
CA ARG A 135 -0.62 14.34 -21.23
C ARG A 135 -1.01 15.78 -21.59
N TYR A 136 -1.13 16.67 -20.62
CA TYR A 136 -1.50 18.05 -20.85
C TYR A 136 -0.28 18.92 -21.21
N PRO A 137 -0.37 19.81 -22.23
CA PRO A 137 0.76 20.67 -22.60
C PRO A 137 1.30 21.55 -21.48
N THR A 138 0.48 21.87 -20.48
CA THR A 138 0.87 22.65 -19.29
C THR A 138 1.88 21.95 -18.41
N SER A 139 2.08 20.65 -18.58
CA SER A 139 3.06 19.83 -17.85
C SER A 139 4.36 19.57 -18.63
N ASN A 140 4.51 20.11 -19.86
CA ASN A 140 5.68 19.83 -20.69
C ASN A 140 7.01 20.20 -20.04
N ASP A 141 7.03 21.23 -19.19
CA ASP A 141 8.24 21.68 -18.50
C ASP A 141 8.77 20.67 -17.48
N VAL A 142 7.90 19.82 -16.95
CA VAL A 142 8.21 18.81 -15.90
C VAL A 142 8.25 17.38 -16.43
N LYS A 143 8.09 17.19 -17.74
CA LYS A 143 7.94 15.89 -18.38
C LYS A 143 9.26 15.36 -18.91
N ASP A 144 9.72 14.20 -18.44
CA ASP A 144 10.81 13.43 -19.06
C ASP A 144 10.28 12.52 -20.17
N SER A 145 9.29 11.68 -19.84
CA SER A 145 8.64 10.77 -20.77
C SER A 145 7.11 10.81 -20.60
N ALA A 146 6.38 9.86 -21.18
CA ALA A 146 4.91 9.86 -21.11
C ALA A 146 4.36 9.81 -19.68
N SER A 147 5.05 9.13 -18.76
CA SER A 147 4.60 8.89 -17.38
C SER A 147 5.58 9.36 -16.31
N VAL A 148 6.79 9.81 -16.69
CA VAL A 148 7.90 10.08 -15.77
C VAL A 148 8.23 11.56 -15.72
N LEU A 149 8.45 12.08 -14.51
CA LEU A 149 8.86 13.47 -14.28
C LEU A 149 10.34 13.69 -14.65
N LEU A 150 10.65 14.90 -15.08
CA LEU A 150 11.99 15.32 -15.48
C LEU A 150 12.86 15.63 -14.27
N VAL A 151 13.89 14.82 -14.04
CA VAL A 151 14.83 14.99 -12.94
C VAL A 151 15.74 16.20 -13.17
N GLY A 152 16.00 16.96 -12.11
CA GLY A 152 16.87 18.12 -12.15
C GLY A 152 16.20 19.43 -12.57
N GLU A 153 14.97 19.37 -13.07
CA GLU A 153 14.16 20.56 -13.40
C GLU A 153 13.52 21.14 -12.12
N GLU A 154 13.72 22.40 -11.83
CA GLU A 154 13.21 23.05 -10.62
C GLU A 154 11.67 22.97 -10.51
N LYS A 155 10.96 23.17 -11.61
CA LYS A 155 9.49 23.08 -11.67
C LYS A 155 8.96 21.70 -11.28
N THR A 156 9.73 20.64 -11.48
CA THR A 156 9.40 19.29 -11.00
C THR A 156 9.30 19.27 -9.47
N TYR A 157 10.26 19.90 -8.82
CA TYR A 157 10.29 19.93 -7.34
C TYR A 157 9.32 20.96 -6.74
N GLU A 158 8.98 22.02 -7.48
CA GLU A 158 7.87 22.91 -7.14
C GLU A 158 6.52 22.17 -7.15
N LEU A 159 6.26 21.36 -8.18
CA LEU A 159 5.08 20.50 -8.25
C LEU A 159 5.04 19.51 -7.08
N ILE A 160 6.13 18.75 -6.86
CA ILE A 160 6.20 17.76 -5.77
C ILE A 160 5.98 18.44 -4.42
N ARG A 161 6.57 19.61 -4.20
CA ARG A 161 6.36 20.42 -2.98
C ARG A 161 4.89 20.78 -2.79
N ALA A 162 4.19 21.18 -3.84
CA ALA A 162 2.77 21.50 -3.78
C ALA A 162 1.92 20.25 -3.47
N CYS A 163 2.27 19.08 -4.03
CA CYS A 163 1.65 17.80 -3.71
C CYS A 163 1.83 17.44 -2.22
N VAL A 164 3.07 17.46 -1.73
CA VAL A 164 3.40 17.15 -0.32
C VAL A 164 2.72 18.14 0.63
N ALA A 165 2.70 19.43 0.30
CA ALA A 165 2.00 20.46 1.08
C ALA A 165 0.49 20.19 1.16
N THR A 166 -0.13 19.71 0.08
CA THR A 166 -1.55 19.33 0.08
C THR A 166 -1.79 18.15 1.03
N MET A 167 -0.94 17.12 0.96
CA MET A 167 -1.05 15.97 1.86
C MET A 167 -0.85 16.35 3.31
N ARG A 168 0.08 17.27 3.61
CA ARG A 168 0.28 17.77 4.99
C ARG A 168 -0.94 18.51 5.54
N LYS A 169 -1.66 19.23 4.68
CA LYS A 169 -2.91 19.89 5.07
C LYS A 169 -4.06 18.89 5.27
N ALA A 170 -4.02 17.77 4.56
CA ALA A 170 -5.10 16.77 4.54
C ALA A 170 -5.01 15.75 5.67
N PHE A 171 -3.82 15.25 5.98
CA PHE A 171 -3.62 14.08 6.85
C PHE A 171 -2.76 14.38 8.08
N ARG A 172 -3.10 13.70 9.19
CA ARG A 172 -2.39 13.80 10.47
C ARG A 172 -1.10 13.00 10.51
N SER A 173 -1.02 11.92 9.70
CA SER A 173 0.16 11.05 9.67
C SER A 173 1.46 11.85 9.48
N ASP A 174 2.53 11.44 10.16
CA ASP A 174 3.88 11.89 9.90
C ASP A 174 4.63 11.04 8.87
N ARG A 175 3.92 10.09 8.25
CA ARG A 175 4.42 9.19 7.21
C ARG A 175 3.79 9.54 5.86
N ILE A 176 4.54 9.33 4.79
CA ILE A 176 4.07 9.50 3.42
C ILE A 176 4.70 8.45 2.51
N HIS A 177 3.90 7.80 1.67
CA HIS A 177 4.39 6.97 0.59
C HIS A 177 4.54 7.82 -0.66
N ILE A 178 5.75 7.88 -1.22
CA ILE A 178 6.11 8.77 -2.34
C ILE A 178 6.10 8.09 -3.71
N GLY A 179 5.67 6.83 -3.80
CA GLY A 179 5.61 6.06 -5.04
C GLY A 179 6.99 5.65 -5.53
N CYS A 180 7.41 6.19 -6.67
CA CYS A 180 8.70 5.99 -7.35
C CYS A 180 8.89 4.62 -8.02
N ASP A 181 7.81 3.83 -8.15
CA ASP A 181 7.78 2.54 -8.83
C ASP A 181 7.75 2.69 -10.36
N GLU A 182 8.13 1.62 -11.01
CA GLU A 182 7.98 1.39 -12.46
C GLU A 182 8.39 2.58 -13.37
N THR A 183 9.34 3.40 -12.96
CA THR A 183 9.87 4.50 -13.77
C THR A 183 10.70 3.98 -14.95
N ARG A 184 10.07 3.10 -15.75
CA ARG A 184 10.68 2.50 -16.93
C ARG A 184 11.07 3.59 -17.93
N GLY A 185 12.27 3.50 -18.48
CA GLY A 185 12.79 4.55 -19.37
C GLY A 185 13.36 5.78 -18.65
N LEU A 186 13.55 5.72 -17.33
CA LEU A 186 14.25 6.75 -16.55
C LEU A 186 15.53 7.21 -17.22
N GLY A 187 15.65 8.53 -17.44
CA GLY A 187 16.82 9.16 -18.05
C GLY A 187 16.98 8.91 -19.56
N LEU A 188 15.96 8.36 -20.23
CA LEU A 188 15.96 8.07 -21.67
C LEU A 188 14.99 8.97 -22.48
N GLY A 189 14.34 9.93 -21.82
CA GLY A 189 13.46 10.91 -22.43
C GLY A 189 14.13 12.27 -22.62
N GLU A 190 13.46 13.32 -22.17
CA GLU A 190 13.96 14.70 -22.24
C GLU A 190 15.24 14.90 -21.42
N TYR A 191 15.41 14.12 -20.34
CA TYR A 191 16.66 14.11 -19.57
C TYR A 191 17.87 13.75 -20.46
N LEU A 192 17.74 12.71 -21.30
CA LEU A 192 18.79 12.30 -22.25
C LEU A 192 19.14 13.42 -23.22
N ASN A 193 18.11 14.09 -23.76
CA ASN A 193 18.30 15.19 -24.71
C ASN A 193 19.10 16.34 -24.08
N ARG A 194 18.85 16.68 -22.83
CA ARG A 194 19.49 17.81 -22.14
C ARG A 194 20.87 17.47 -21.57
N ASN A 195 21.03 16.25 -21.03
CA ASN A 195 22.19 15.89 -20.18
C ASN A 195 23.10 14.82 -20.77
N GLY A 196 22.71 14.19 -21.88
CA GLY A 196 23.34 12.98 -22.37
C GLY A 196 23.07 11.78 -21.48
N TYR A 197 23.67 10.63 -21.82
CA TYR A 197 23.51 9.41 -21.02
C TYR A 197 24.22 9.54 -19.67
N ARG A 198 23.52 9.15 -18.60
CA ARG A 198 24.03 9.10 -17.22
C ARG A 198 23.66 7.77 -16.61
N ASP A 199 24.37 7.39 -15.54
CA ASP A 199 24.01 6.23 -14.74
C ASP A 199 22.61 6.42 -14.14
N ARG A 200 21.75 5.42 -14.29
CA ARG A 200 20.34 5.55 -13.90
C ARG A 200 20.15 5.50 -12.39
N PHE A 201 21.05 4.85 -11.64
CA PHE A 201 21.04 4.94 -10.18
C PHE A 201 21.43 6.34 -9.69
N GLU A 202 22.38 7.00 -10.36
CA GLU A 202 22.73 8.40 -10.03
C GLU A 202 21.51 9.31 -10.24
N ILE A 203 20.80 9.14 -11.37
CA ILE A 203 19.58 9.93 -11.65
C ILE A 203 18.50 9.65 -10.61
N PHE A 204 18.26 8.37 -10.28
CA PHE A 204 17.24 7.92 -9.34
C PHE A 204 17.51 8.45 -7.93
N ASN A 205 18.74 8.23 -7.42
CA ASN A 205 19.13 8.68 -6.08
C ASN A 205 19.14 10.20 -5.95
N ALA A 206 19.58 10.95 -7.00
CA ALA A 206 19.53 12.41 -7.00
C ALA A 206 18.09 12.94 -6.95
N HIS A 207 17.13 12.26 -7.59
CA HIS A 207 15.72 12.59 -7.48
C HIS A 207 15.20 12.31 -6.07
N LEU A 208 15.46 11.11 -5.55
CA LEU A 208 15.03 10.72 -4.19
C LEU A 208 15.57 11.65 -3.11
N GLU A 209 16.85 12.07 -3.21
CA GLU A 209 17.44 13.02 -2.27
C GLU A 209 16.61 14.31 -2.17
N LYS A 210 16.20 14.87 -3.30
CA LYS A 210 15.37 16.09 -3.33
C LYS A 210 13.96 15.83 -2.80
N VAL A 211 13.34 14.71 -3.18
CA VAL A 211 11.98 14.37 -2.73
C VAL A 211 11.94 14.11 -1.21
N THR A 212 12.89 13.35 -0.70
CA THR A 212 12.97 13.07 0.75
C THR A 212 13.27 14.33 1.57
N ALA A 213 14.11 15.24 1.03
CA ALA A 213 14.34 16.55 1.65
C ALA A 213 13.04 17.37 1.71
N ILE A 214 12.23 17.40 0.62
CA ILE A 214 10.92 18.07 0.62
C ILE A 214 10.01 17.43 1.66
N CYS A 215 9.92 16.09 1.71
CA CYS A 215 9.11 15.42 2.72
C CYS A 215 9.50 15.79 4.14
N THR A 216 10.80 15.83 4.42
CA THR A 216 11.33 16.20 5.74
C THR A 216 11.00 17.66 6.11
N GLU A 217 11.05 18.60 5.17
CA GLU A 217 10.63 20.00 5.41
C GLU A 217 9.18 20.11 5.89
N PHE A 218 8.30 19.20 5.40
CA PHE A 218 6.89 19.13 5.83
C PHE A 218 6.67 18.21 7.04
N GLY A 219 7.74 17.70 7.67
CA GLY A 219 7.66 16.83 8.84
C GLY A 219 7.22 15.42 8.54
N TYR A 220 7.43 14.94 7.31
CA TYR A 220 7.15 13.57 6.91
C TYR A 220 8.40 12.70 6.95
N ARG A 221 8.18 11.43 7.32
CA ARG A 221 9.09 10.32 7.11
C ARG A 221 8.62 9.55 5.86
N PRO A 222 9.37 9.61 4.74
CA PRO A 222 8.97 9.00 3.50
C PRO A 222 9.17 7.49 3.48
N MET A 223 8.33 6.80 2.69
CA MET A 223 8.51 5.43 2.23
C MET A 223 8.25 5.36 0.73
N MET A 224 8.83 4.36 0.04
CA MET A 224 8.67 4.20 -1.40
C MET A 224 8.59 2.73 -1.81
N TRP A 225 8.06 2.44 -2.99
CA TRP A 225 8.19 1.14 -3.63
C TRP A 225 9.65 0.85 -3.96
N SER A 226 10.10 -0.36 -3.69
CA SER A 226 11.52 -0.71 -3.77
C SER A 226 11.97 -1.28 -5.11
N ASP A 227 11.03 -1.60 -6.01
CA ASP A 227 11.26 -2.29 -7.28
C ASP A 227 12.33 -1.65 -8.16
N MET A 228 12.38 -0.31 -8.20
CA MET A 228 13.32 0.38 -9.09
C MET A 228 14.79 0.05 -8.83
N TYR A 229 15.18 -0.22 -7.59
CA TYR A 229 16.55 -0.65 -7.31
C TYR A 229 16.89 -2.00 -7.98
N PHE A 230 15.91 -2.87 -8.12
CA PHE A 230 16.05 -4.18 -8.78
C PHE A 230 15.82 -4.07 -10.29
N THR A 231 14.86 -3.28 -10.72
CA THR A 231 14.57 -3.02 -12.14
C THR A 231 15.76 -2.36 -12.84
N LEU A 232 16.50 -1.45 -12.21
CA LEU A 232 17.63 -0.76 -12.81
C LEU A 232 18.84 -1.67 -13.08
N VAL A 233 19.00 -2.79 -12.38
CA VAL A 233 20.02 -3.82 -12.70
C VAL A 233 19.51 -4.86 -13.68
N ASN A 234 18.22 -4.85 -14.01
CA ASN A 234 17.58 -5.85 -14.85
C ASN A 234 17.78 -5.56 -16.36
N ALA A 235 19.03 -5.63 -16.84
CA ALA A 235 19.35 -5.39 -18.25
C ALA A 235 18.80 -6.47 -19.21
N LYS A 236 18.34 -7.62 -18.69
CA LYS A 236 17.95 -8.79 -19.49
C LYS A 236 16.46 -9.07 -19.52
N GLY A 237 15.63 -8.24 -18.86
CA GLY A 237 14.17 -8.44 -18.78
C GLY A 237 13.77 -9.65 -17.94
N ALA A 238 14.53 -9.97 -16.88
CA ALA A 238 14.09 -10.90 -15.86
C ALA A 238 12.87 -10.36 -15.12
N GLU A 239 12.20 -11.21 -14.34
CA GLU A 239 11.14 -10.77 -13.45
C GLU A 239 11.68 -9.76 -12.43
N ASP A 240 10.81 -8.85 -11.99
CA ASP A 240 11.14 -7.94 -10.90
C ASP A 240 11.49 -8.76 -9.66
N TYR A 241 12.53 -8.34 -8.93
CA TYR A 241 13.08 -9.06 -7.78
C TYR A 241 13.68 -10.46 -8.05
N ALA A 242 13.91 -10.86 -9.30
CA ALA A 242 14.53 -12.16 -9.59
C ALA A 242 15.77 -12.42 -8.71
N PRO A 243 16.00 -13.66 -8.27
CA PRO A 243 17.06 -13.99 -7.29
C PRO A 243 18.47 -13.53 -7.71
N GLU A 244 18.78 -13.54 -8.98
CA GLU A 244 20.08 -13.13 -9.55
C GLU A 244 20.30 -11.61 -9.62
N LEU A 245 19.25 -10.80 -9.42
CA LEU A 245 19.38 -9.34 -9.44
C LEU A 245 20.09 -8.87 -8.16
N ILE A 246 21.28 -8.32 -8.32
CA ILE A 246 22.11 -7.79 -7.23
C ILE A 246 22.30 -6.29 -7.47
N VAL A 247 21.80 -5.50 -6.54
CA VAL A 247 21.97 -4.04 -6.56
C VAL A 247 23.40 -3.67 -6.24
N PRO A 248 24.08 -2.84 -7.05
CA PRO A 248 25.45 -2.42 -6.78
C PRO A 248 25.56 -1.66 -5.44
N GLN A 249 26.63 -1.91 -4.68
CA GLN A 249 26.80 -1.32 -3.35
C GLN A 249 26.79 0.21 -3.37
N TYR A 250 27.39 0.84 -4.40
CA TYR A 250 27.37 2.30 -4.53
C TYR A 250 25.95 2.89 -4.62
N ALA A 251 25.01 2.16 -5.24
CA ALA A 251 23.63 2.59 -5.35
C ALA A 251 22.89 2.44 -4.01
N VAL A 252 23.20 1.39 -3.26
CA VAL A 252 22.69 1.17 -1.89
C VAL A 252 23.20 2.26 -0.95
N ASP A 253 24.51 2.54 -0.98
CA ASP A 253 25.16 3.53 -0.11
C ASP A 253 24.66 4.97 -0.37
N ALA A 254 24.28 5.26 -1.62
CA ALA A 254 23.76 6.57 -2.02
C ALA A 254 22.24 6.72 -1.82
N MET A 255 21.54 5.68 -1.36
CA MET A 255 20.11 5.75 -1.08
C MET A 255 19.83 6.71 0.09
N PRO A 256 18.98 7.75 -0.08
CA PRO A 256 18.61 8.64 1.02
C PRO A 256 17.79 7.93 2.09
N ASP A 257 17.52 8.61 3.21
CA ASP A 257 16.72 8.05 4.31
C ASP A 257 15.24 7.95 3.89
N CYS A 258 14.84 6.73 3.57
CA CYS A 258 13.51 6.39 3.08
C CYS A 258 13.21 4.92 3.39
N ASP A 259 12.03 4.63 3.95
CA ASP A 259 11.61 3.26 4.20
C ASP A 259 11.32 2.56 2.86
N MET A 260 11.61 1.26 2.77
CA MET A 260 11.39 0.46 1.56
C MET A 260 10.13 -0.37 1.68
N VAL A 261 9.27 -0.30 0.66
CA VAL A 261 8.09 -1.15 0.56
C VAL A 261 8.33 -2.20 -0.52
N PHE A 262 8.61 -3.42 -0.09
CA PHE A 262 8.70 -4.59 -0.96
C PHE A 262 7.30 -5.06 -1.29
N TRP A 263 6.97 -5.16 -2.58
CA TRP A 263 5.66 -5.60 -3.03
C TRP A 263 5.75 -6.84 -3.90
N ASP A 264 4.83 -7.77 -3.69
CA ASP A 264 4.59 -8.90 -4.57
C ASP A 264 3.20 -9.50 -4.31
N TYR A 265 2.54 -9.90 -5.37
CA TYR A 265 1.25 -10.60 -5.38
C TYR A 265 1.14 -11.57 -6.54
N TYR A 266 2.28 -12.07 -7.05
CA TYR A 266 2.38 -12.99 -8.17
C TYR A 266 2.90 -14.37 -7.77
N HIS A 267 3.84 -14.43 -6.82
CA HIS A 267 4.54 -15.64 -6.45
C HIS A 267 3.81 -16.42 -5.34
N THR A 268 3.81 -17.76 -5.46
CA THR A 268 3.06 -18.66 -4.58
C THR A 268 3.97 -19.58 -3.75
N TYR A 269 5.26 -19.24 -3.60
CA TYR A 269 6.23 -20.08 -2.91
C TYR A 269 7.15 -19.28 -1.98
N ASN A 270 7.42 -19.85 -0.80
CA ASN A 270 8.13 -19.21 0.30
C ASN A 270 9.55 -18.71 -0.08
N ASP A 271 10.30 -19.47 -0.88
CA ASP A 271 11.70 -19.10 -1.21
C ASP A 271 11.82 -17.75 -1.90
N PHE A 272 10.85 -17.36 -2.72
CA PHE A 272 10.83 -16.05 -3.36
C PHE A 272 10.78 -14.92 -2.31
N TYR A 273 9.84 -14.98 -1.38
CA TYR A 273 9.68 -13.97 -0.34
C TYR A 273 10.87 -13.94 0.60
N ARG A 274 11.34 -15.11 1.05
CA ARG A 274 12.51 -15.22 1.93
C ARG A 274 13.75 -14.56 1.31
N ILE A 275 14.07 -14.90 0.05
CA ILE A 275 15.24 -14.37 -0.66
C ILE A 275 15.12 -12.84 -0.79
N ASN A 276 13.96 -12.34 -1.17
CA ASN A 276 13.78 -10.92 -1.40
C ASN A 276 13.73 -10.09 -0.11
N ILE A 277 13.14 -10.59 0.97
CA ILE A 277 13.24 -9.96 2.29
C ILE A 277 14.71 -9.81 2.71
N GLU A 278 15.54 -10.88 2.55
CA GLU A 278 16.96 -10.81 2.87
C GLU A 278 17.74 -9.86 1.96
N LYS A 279 17.37 -9.71 0.69
CA LYS A 279 17.96 -8.70 -0.19
C LYS A 279 17.65 -7.28 0.28
N HIS A 280 16.40 -6.99 0.66
CA HIS A 280 15.98 -5.67 1.12
C HIS A 280 16.69 -5.28 2.43
N LYS A 281 16.89 -6.21 3.34
CA LYS A 281 17.63 -5.95 4.59
C LYS A 281 19.06 -5.43 4.38
N LYS A 282 19.68 -5.73 3.24
CA LYS A 282 21.02 -5.23 2.90
C LYS A 282 21.08 -3.71 2.71
N PHE A 283 19.94 -3.07 2.50
CA PHE A 283 19.87 -1.61 2.40
C PHE A 283 19.96 -0.89 3.74
N ASN A 284 19.89 -1.62 4.87
CA ASN A 284 19.90 -1.06 6.23
C ASN A 284 18.81 0.03 6.41
N ARG A 285 17.64 -0.19 5.80
CA ARG A 285 16.45 0.62 5.93
C ARG A 285 15.31 -0.22 6.49
N PRO A 286 14.31 0.40 7.14
CA PRO A 286 13.07 -0.31 7.45
C PRO A 286 12.44 -0.88 6.17
N VAL A 287 11.96 -2.12 6.27
CA VAL A 287 11.32 -2.82 5.17
C VAL A 287 9.89 -3.17 5.56
N LEU A 288 8.94 -2.69 4.77
CA LEU A 288 7.54 -3.07 4.83
C LEU A 288 7.25 -4.06 3.72
N PHE A 289 6.24 -4.89 3.91
CA PHE A 289 5.76 -5.76 2.84
C PHE A 289 4.35 -5.35 2.39
N ALA A 290 4.14 -5.32 1.07
CA ALA A 290 2.83 -5.11 0.46
C ALA A 290 2.43 -6.33 -0.38
N GLY A 291 1.47 -7.12 0.14
CA GLY A 291 0.75 -8.14 -0.61
C GLY A 291 -0.45 -7.54 -1.34
N GLY A 292 -1.23 -8.37 -2.05
CA GLY A 292 -2.39 -7.89 -2.79
C GLY A 292 -3.61 -8.79 -2.68
N ILE A 293 -4.78 -8.18 -2.59
CA ILE A 293 -6.02 -8.82 -3.00
C ILE A 293 -6.17 -8.56 -4.48
N TRP A 294 -6.17 -9.62 -5.29
CA TRP A 294 -6.17 -9.49 -6.74
C TRP A 294 -7.51 -8.99 -7.24
N THR A 295 -7.63 -7.69 -7.40
CA THR A 295 -8.80 -6.96 -7.96
C THR A 295 -8.50 -6.36 -9.34
N MET A 296 -7.33 -6.65 -9.89
CA MET A 296 -6.87 -6.24 -11.20
C MET A 296 -7.19 -7.30 -12.27
N ASP A 297 -7.21 -6.89 -13.53
CA ASP A 297 -7.30 -7.76 -14.71
C ASP A 297 -8.58 -8.63 -14.79
N GLY A 298 -9.71 -8.14 -14.29
CA GLY A 298 -10.97 -8.87 -14.38
C GLY A 298 -12.17 -8.15 -13.80
N MET A 299 -13.32 -8.77 -13.88
CA MET A 299 -14.57 -8.25 -13.32
C MET A 299 -14.88 -8.77 -11.92
N LEU A 300 -14.14 -9.78 -11.47
CA LEU A 300 -14.23 -10.38 -10.14
C LEU A 300 -12.84 -10.54 -9.54
N PRO A 301 -12.70 -10.48 -8.20
CA PRO A 301 -11.41 -10.73 -7.56
C PRO A 301 -10.95 -12.15 -7.82
N TYR A 302 -9.66 -12.34 -8.12
CA TYR A 302 -9.06 -13.66 -8.23
C TYR A 302 -8.69 -14.18 -6.84
N MET A 303 -9.66 -14.70 -6.11
CA MET A 303 -9.58 -15.00 -4.68
C MET A 303 -8.62 -16.16 -4.39
N THR A 304 -8.64 -17.21 -5.19
CA THR A 304 -7.71 -18.36 -5.04
C THR A 304 -6.26 -17.93 -5.19
N HIS A 305 -5.96 -17.09 -6.18
CA HIS A 305 -4.62 -16.55 -6.37
C HIS A 305 -4.21 -15.67 -5.20
N THR A 306 -5.10 -14.78 -4.75
CA THR A 306 -4.89 -13.96 -3.54
C THR A 306 -4.48 -14.82 -2.33
N HIS A 307 -5.21 -15.90 -2.06
CA HIS A 307 -4.88 -16.81 -0.97
C HIS A 307 -3.50 -17.45 -1.16
N ASN A 308 -3.23 -17.98 -2.37
CA ASN A 308 -2.00 -18.70 -2.68
C ASN A 308 -0.74 -17.82 -2.62
N THR A 309 -0.84 -16.52 -2.88
CA THR A 309 0.27 -15.57 -2.76
C THR A 309 0.41 -15.04 -1.33
N MET A 310 -0.70 -14.79 -0.65
CA MET A 310 -0.72 -14.22 0.70
C MET A 310 -0.10 -15.16 1.74
N VAL A 311 -0.42 -16.46 1.68
CA VAL A 311 0.06 -17.44 2.68
C VAL A 311 1.59 -17.47 2.76
N PRO A 312 2.34 -17.80 1.69
CA PRO A 312 3.79 -17.85 1.76
C PRO A 312 4.42 -16.49 2.06
N ALA A 313 3.82 -15.40 1.58
CA ALA A 313 4.31 -14.04 1.87
C ALA A 313 4.24 -13.73 3.36
N MET A 314 3.09 -13.96 4.01
CA MET A 314 2.89 -13.64 5.42
C MET A 314 3.75 -14.53 6.33
N GLU A 315 3.93 -15.82 5.98
CA GLU A 315 4.83 -16.72 6.72
C GLU A 315 6.29 -16.21 6.66
N GLU A 316 6.77 -15.78 5.51
CA GLU A 316 8.14 -15.29 5.37
C GLU A 316 8.32 -13.89 5.96
N CYS A 317 7.29 -13.04 5.95
CA CYS A 317 7.31 -11.77 6.69
C CYS A 317 7.51 -12.01 8.19
N LEU A 318 6.78 -12.96 8.78
CA LEU A 318 6.95 -13.33 10.18
C LEU A 318 8.36 -13.87 10.48
N ARG A 319 8.86 -14.81 9.66
CA ARG A 319 10.21 -15.36 9.82
C ARG A 319 11.31 -14.31 9.62
N GLY A 320 11.09 -13.44 8.64
CA GLY A 320 12.00 -12.38 8.28
C GLY A 320 12.00 -11.19 9.23
N GLY A 321 11.07 -11.14 10.21
CA GLY A 321 10.96 -10.03 11.15
C GLY A 321 10.48 -8.73 10.52
N ILE A 322 9.68 -8.82 9.45
CA ILE A 322 8.92 -7.67 8.92
C ILE A 322 7.91 -7.26 9.99
N GLU A 323 7.85 -5.98 10.31
CA GLU A 323 6.98 -5.47 11.37
C GLU A 323 5.71 -4.79 10.84
N GLU A 324 5.68 -4.46 9.56
CA GLU A 324 4.60 -3.69 8.95
C GLU A 324 4.17 -4.31 7.62
N VAL A 325 2.87 -4.53 7.45
CA VAL A 325 2.32 -5.20 6.28
C VAL A 325 1.10 -4.47 5.74
N ILE A 326 1.03 -4.40 4.43
CA ILE A 326 -0.02 -3.71 3.67
C ILE A 326 -0.69 -4.73 2.75
N ILE A 327 -1.99 -4.65 2.58
CA ILE A 327 -2.71 -5.41 1.56
C ILE A 327 -3.29 -4.46 0.52
N THR A 328 -2.78 -4.54 -0.70
CA THR A 328 -3.17 -3.65 -1.80
C THR A 328 -4.40 -4.16 -2.52
N LEU A 329 -5.20 -3.23 -3.03
CA LEU A 329 -6.30 -3.51 -3.95
C LEU A 329 -6.12 -2.59 -5.16
N TRP A 330 -5.53 -3.13 -6.21
CA TRP A 330 -5.24 -2.39 -7.43
C TRP A 330 -6.44 -2.35 -8.37
N GLY A 331 -6.65 -1.20 -9.01
CA GLY A 331 -7.67 -1.01 -10.03
C GLY A 331 -7.17 -1.20 -11.46
N ASN A 332 -5.84 -1.21 -11.65
CA ASN A 332 -5.18 -1.27 -12.95
C ASN A 332 -5.85 -0.41 -14.04
N ASP A 333 -6.23 -0.98 -15.20
CA ASP A 333 -6.59 -0.22 -16.39
C ASP A 333 -7.88 0.60 -16.26
N GLY A 334 -8.86 0.14 -15.49
CA GLY A 334 -10.14 0.85 -15.41
C GLY A 334 -10.97 0.60 -14.14
N CYS A 335 -10.41 -0.09 -13.16
CA CYS A 335 -11.12 -0.49 -11.95
C CYS A 335 -12.37 -1.33 -12.27
N GLU A 336 -12.23 -2.31 -13.14
CA GLU A 336 -13.31 -3.19 -13.59
C GLU A 336 -13.88 -4.00 -12.42
N THR A 337 -13.03 -4.43 -11.50
CA THR A 337 -13.43 -5.03 -10.22
C THR A 337 -13.56 -3.96 -9.15
N SER A 338 -14.75 -3.83 -8.58
CA SER A 338 -14.94 -2.94 -7.43
C SER A 338 -14.11 -3.39 -6.22
N HIS A 339 -13.41 -2.48 -5.56
CA HIS A 339 -12.68 -2.75 -4.32
C HIS A 339 -13.56 -3.34 -3.22
N MET A 340 -14.87 -3.04 -3.24
CA MET A 340 -15.83 -3.64 -2.29
C MET A 340 -15.95 -5.16 -2.46
N LEU A 341 -15.66 -5.71 -3.65
CA LEU A 341 -15.64 -7.16 -3.89
C LEU A 341 -14.39 -7.83 -3.30
N GLY A 342 -13.35 -7.07 -3.00
CA GLY A 342 -12.16 -7.56 -2.27
C GLY A 342 -12.37 -7.67 -0.75
N LEU A 343 -13.40 -7.02 -0.19
CA LEU A 343 -13.67 -7.05 1.26
C LEU A 343 -13.76 -8.46 1.86
N PRO A 344 -14.38 -9.46 1.19
CA PRO A 344 -14.45 -10.81 1.73
C PRO A 344 -13.09 -11.49 1.95
N MET A 345 -12.02 -11.03 1.29
CA MET A 345 -10.65 -11.53 1.48
C MET A 345 -9.89 -10.83 2.61
N MET A 346 -10.35 -9.68 3.06
CA MET A 346 -9.71 -8.92 4.16
C MET A 346 -9.60 -9.68 5.48
N PRO A 347 -10.60 -10.51 5.88
CA PRO A 347 -10.47 -11.31 7.10
C PRO A 347 -9.30 -12.28 7.08
N LEU A 348 -8.99 -12.91 5.93
CA LEU A 348 -7.84 -13.81 5.81
C LEU A 348 -6.53 -13.08 6.15
N PHE A 349 -6.33 -11.92 5.54
CA PHE A 349 -5.16 -11.08 5.83
C PHE A 349 -5.11 -10.69 7.32
N SER A 350 -6.25 -10.27 7.89
CA SER A 350 -6.35 -9.94 9.30
C SER A 350 -6.01 -11.11 10.21
N GLU A 351 -6.49 -12.33 9.91
CA GLU A 351 -6.18 -13.51 10.72
C GLU A 351 -4.68 -13.81 10.75
N TYR A 352 -3.98 -13.72 9.62
CA TYR A 352 -2.52 -13.81 9.59
C TYR A 352 -1.85 -12.74 10.46
N CYS A 353 -2.36 -11.50 10.40
CA CYS A 353 -1.81 -10.39 11.18
C CYS A 353 -2.02 -10.55 12.70
N TRP A 354 -3.08 -11.22 13.12
CA TRP A 354 -3.41 -11.40 14.54
C TRP A 354 -2.98 -12.74 15.12
N LEU A 355 -2.99 -13.80 14.33
CA LEU A 355 -2.65 -15.14 14.78
C LEU A 355 -1.20 -15.51 14.50
N GLY A 356 -0.55 -14.85 13.52
CA GLY A 356 0.82 -15.14 13.13
C GLY A 356 0.98 -16.63 12.80
N ASN A 357 1.95 -17.29 13.40
CA ASN A 357 2.23 -18.71 13.17
C ASN A 357 1.10 -19.66 13.62
N ASP A 358 0.17 -19.20 14.45
CA ASP A 358 -0.99 -20.00 14.87
C ASP A 358 -2.10 -20.00 13.81
N CYS A 359 -1.99 -19.20 12.76
CA CYS A 359 -2.93 -19.14 11.66
C CYS A 359 -3.11 -20.50 10.99
N THR A 360 -2.04 -21.29 10.85
CA THR A 360 -2.07 -22.64 10.27
C THR A 360 -2.85 -23.68 11.10
N LYS A 361 -3.19 -23.35 12.36
CA LYS A 361 -3.94 -24.22 13.29
C LYS A 361 -5.43 -23.88 13.36
N THR A 362 -5.85 -22.84 12.66
CA THR A 362 -7.22 -22.35 12.68
C THR A 362 -7.79 -22.32 11.27
N ASP A 363 -9.11 -22.40 11.15
CA ASP A 363 -9.77 -22.14 9.89
C ASP A 363 -9.76 -20.65 9.60
N ILE A 364 -8.85 -20.23 8.72
CA ILE A 364 -8.70 -18.82 8.35
C ILE A 364 -9.91 -18.28 7.58
N TRP A 365 -10.72 -19.15 6.96
CA TRP A 365 -11.94 -18.76 6.26
C TRP A 365 -13.12 -18.50 7.21
N ASP A 366 -13.04 -18.94 8.46
CA ASP A 366 -14.11 -18.84 9.43
C ASP A 366 -14.65 -17.41 9.63
N MET A 367 -13.76 -16.41 9.64
CA MET A 367 -14.18 -15.01 9.76
C MET A 367 -14.75 -14.47 8.43
N SER A 368 -14.23 -14.88 7.29
CA SER A 368 -14.76 -14.52 5.97
C SER A 368 -16.14 -15.12 5.74
N GLN A 369 -16.34 -16.37 6.16
CA GLN A 369 -17.65 -17.03 6.15
C GLN A 369 -18.64 -16.31 7.07
N TYR A 370 -18.21 -15.96 8.27
CA TYR A 370 -19.06 -15.27 9.25
C TYR A 370 -19.53 -13.88 8.74
N LEU A 371 -18.63 -13.07 8.20
CA LEU A 371 -18.94 -11.69 7.80
C LEU A 371 -19.58 -11.58 6.43
N PHE A 372 -19.18 -12.43 5.50
CA PHE A 372 -19.49 -12.29 4.06
C PHE A 372 -20.08 -13.54 3.43
N GLY A 373 -20.12 -14.66 4.13
CA GLY A 373 -20.54 -15.96 3.59
C GLY A 373 -19.50 -16.57 2.63
N LEU A 374 -18.28 -16.05 2.60
CA LEU A 374 -17.21 -16.57 1.73
C LEU A 374 -16.51 -17.75 2.40
N THR A 375 -16.61 -18.92 1.76
CA THR A 375 -15.87 -20.14 2.12
C THR A 375 -14.73 -20.37 1.14
N GLU A 376 -13.78 -21.24 1.50
CA GLU A 376 -12.73 -21.68 0.57
C GLU A 376 -13.31 -22.31 -0.69
N GLU A 377 -14.34 -23.14 -0.56
CA GLU A 377 -15.02 -23.78 -1.69
C GLU A 377 -15.64 -22.75 -2.65
N LEU A 378 -16.33 -21.74 -2.10
CA LEU A 378 -16.91 -20.66 -2.89
C LEU A 378 -15.82 -19.81 -3.55
N SER A 379 -14.74 -19.51 -2.83
CA SER A 379 -13.57 -18.81 -3.37
C SER A 379 -13.00 -19.53 -4.58
N ASN A 380 -12.82 -20.83 -4.48
CA ASN A 380 -12.32 -21.66 -5.59
C ASN A 380 -13.30 -21.76 -6.78
N ALA A 381 -14.60 -21.63 -6.53
CA ALA A 381 -15.64 -21.73 -7.58
C ALA A 381 -15.81 -20.44 -8.39
N VAL A 382 -15.43 -19.27 -7.84
CA VAL A 382 -15.58 -17.95 -8.51
C VAL A 382 -14.27 -17.36 -9.03
N SER A 383 -13.16 -18.08 -8.86
CA SER A 383 -11.79 -17.67 -9.27
C SER A 383 -11.42 -18.15 -10.68
#